data_f1b7f63012046664030fa1512cad31a8
#
_entry.id   f1b7f63012046664030fa1512cad31a8
#
_cell.length_a   1.000
_cell.length_b   1.000
_cell.length_c   1.000
_cell.angle_alpha   90.00
_cell.angle_beta   90.00
_cell.angle_gamma   90.00
#
_symmetry.space_group_name_H-M   'P 1'
#
loop_
_entity.id
_entity.type
_entity.pdbx_description
1 polymer ?
#
loop_
_entity_poly.entity_id
_entity_poly.type
_entity_poly.pdbx_seq_one_letter_code
_entity_poly.pdbx_strand_id
1 'polypeptide(L)' 'MTFKQFKKEYETLLKTKPQFIRKGQVLMNYLGDVWIEEYKRITDKQEVDCFHRDVLIPKTLQHLESVWGKKE' A
#
# COMPACT_ATOMS: atom_id res chain seq x y z
N MET A 1 -6.71 -0.47 13.14
CA MET A 1 -5.29 -0.62 12.73
C MET A 1 -4.68 0.74 12.47
N THR A 2 -3.51 1.00 13.04
CA THR A 2 -2.79 2.25 12.79
C THR A 2 -1.95 2.11 11.50
N PHE A 3 -1.51 3.23 10.95
CA PHE A 3 -0.62 3.20 9.78
C PHE A 3 0.68 2.47 10.11
N LYS A 4 1.20 2.64 11.33
CA LYS A 4 2.42 1.95 11.77
C LYS A 4 2.23 0.43 11.73
N GLN A 5 1.09 -0.05 12.19
CA GLN A 5 0.77 -1.48 12.15
C GLN A 5 0.65 -1.97 10.70
N PHE A 6 -0.01 -1.20 9.86
CA PHE A 6 -0.16 -1.54 8.44
C PHE A 6 1.21 -1.68 7.78
N LYS A 7 2.08 -0.68 8.00
CA LYS A 7 3.41 -0.69 7.40
C LYS A 7 4.24 -1.89 7.88
N LYS A 8 4.15 -2.21 9.16
CA LYS A 8 4.88 -3.34 9.74
C LYS A 8 4.42 -4.66 9.12
N GLU A 9 3.12 -4.83 8.98
CA GLU A 9 2.57 -6.06 8.38
C GLU A 9 2.92 -6.16 6.90
N TYR A 10 2.91 -5.03 6.19
CA TYR A 10 3.36 -5.01 4.80
C TYR A 10 4.82 -5.48 4.70
N GLU A 11 5.70 -4.98 5.57
CA GLU A 11 7.11 -5.39 5.59
C GLU A 11 7.25 -6.89 5.85
N THR A 12 6.39 -7.43 6.72
CA THR A 12 6.38 -8.87 6.98
C THR A 12 5.96 -9.65 5.75
N LEU A 13 4.96 -9.18 5.03
CA LEU A 13 4.51 -9.83 3.80
C LEU A 13 5.59 -9.83 2.73
N LEU A 14 6.43 -8.80 2.70
CA LEU A 14 7.54 -8.75 1.74
C LEU A 14 8.54 -9.87 1.93
N LYS A 15 8.68 -10.37 3.15
CA LYS A 15 9.62 -11.44 3.46
C LYS A 15 9.16 -12.79 2.91
N THR A 16 7.86 -12.96 2.71
CA THR A 16 7.28 -14.23 2.28
C THR A 16 6.70 -14.19 0.87
N LYS A 17 6.81 -13.03 0.18
CA LYS A 17 6.23 -12.91 -1.15
C LYS A 17 6.96 -13.78 -2.16
N PRO A 18 6.25 -14.34 -3.17
CA PRO A 18 6.91 -14.99 -4.29
C PRO A 18 7.76 -14.00 -5.08
N GLN A 19 8.84 -14.50 -5.70
CA GLN A 19 9.77 -13.66 -6.44
C GLN A 19 9.13 -12.96 -7.64
N PHE A 20 8.12 -13.58 -8.24
CA PHE A 20 7.46 -13.01 -9.43
C PHE A 20 6.44 -11.93 -9.08
N ILE A 21 6.15 -11.71 -7.80
CA ILE A 21 5.22 -10.66 -7.37
C ILE A 21 6.04 -9.45 -6.90
N ARG A 22 5.70 -8.26 -7.42
CA ARG A 22 6.41 -7.04 -7.09
C ARG A 22 6.02 -6.51 -5.72
N LYS A 23 6.93 -5.77 -5.09
CA LYS A 23 6.69 -5.17 -3.77
C LYS A 23 5.48 -4.23 -3.80
N GLY A 24 5.35 -3.43 -4.86
CA GLY A 24 4.20 -2.53 -4.99
C GLY A 24 2.90 -3.28 -5.14
N GLN A 25 2.92 -4.43 -5.81
CA GLN A 25 1.75 -5.28 -5.96
C GLN A 25 1.29 -5.83 -4.60
N VAL A 26 2.25 -6.24 -3.76
CA VAL A 26 1.94 -6.71 -2.40
C VAL A 26 1.29 -5.59 -1.59
N LEU A 27 1.85 -4.37 -1.67
CA LEU A 27 1.31 -3.23 -0.94
C LEU A 27 -0.14 -2.95 -1.34
N MET A 28 -0.42 -2.88 -2.63
CA MET A 28 -1.76 -2.56 -3.11
C MET A 28 -2.74 -3.68 -2.81
N ASN A 29 -2.33 -4.94 -2.95
CA ASN A 29 -3.21 -6.07 -2.62
C ASN A 29 -3.57 -6.07 -1.14
N TYR A 30 -2.60 -5.81 -0.27
CA TYR A 30 -2.85 -5.75 1.17
C TYR A 30 -3.75 -4.55 1.52
N LEU A 31 -3.51 -3.41 0.90
CA LEU A 31 -4.36 -2.24 1.10
C LEU A 31 -5.81 -2.54 0.71
N GLY A 32 -6.01 -3.25 -0.40
CA GLY A 32 -7.35 -3.64 -0.83
C GLY A 32 -8.06 -4.52 0.19
N ASP A 33 -7.31 -5.34 0.92
CA ASP A 33 -7.87 -6.20 1.96
C ASP A 33 -8.27 -5.42 3.21
N VAL A 34 -7.51 -4.41 3.60
CA VAL A 34 -7.75 -3.71 4.86
C VAL A 34 -8.52 -2.40 4.69
N TRP A 35 -8.45 -1.77 3.51
CA TRP A 35 -9.13 -0.50 3.27
C TRP A 35 -9.46 -0.35 1.79
N ILE A 36 -10.50 -1.04 1.35
CA ILE A 36 -10.85 -1.11 -0.08
C ILE A 36 -11.21 0.27 -0.66
N GLU A 37 -11.81 1.15 0.12
CA GLU A 37 -12.19 2.48 -0.38
C GLU A 37 -10.96 3.28 -0.77
N GLU A 38 -9.90 3.22 0.03
CA GLU A 38 -8.66 3.94 -0.29
C GLU A 38 -7.92 3.27 -1.45
N TYR A 39 -7.98 1.93 -1.51
CA TYR A 39 -7.44 1.20 -2.66
C TYR A 39 -8.04 1.73 -3.97
N LYS A 40 -9.36 1.91 -3.99
CA LYS A 40 -10.05 2.41 -5.18
C LYS A 40 -9.65 3.84 -5.52
N ARG A 41 -9.49 4.70 -4.50
CA ARG A 41 -9.06 6.08 -4.73
C ARG A 41 -7.66 6.14 -5.32
N ILE A 42 -6.75 5.30 -4.82
CA ILE A 42 -5.37 5.27 -5.31
C ILE A 42 -5.32 4.76 -6.74
N THR A 43 -6.10 3.72 -7.07
CA THR A 43 -6.10 3.21 -8.44
C THR A 43 -6.64 4.23 -9.44
N ASP A 44 -7.51 5.14 -8.99
CA ASP A 44 -7.98 6.25 -9.82
C ASP A 44 -6.91 7.34 -9.97
N LYS A 45 -5.99 7.44 -9.00
CA LYS A 45 -4.89 8.42 -9.02
C LYS A 45 -3.60 7.70 -9.32
N GLN A 46 -3.30 7.51 -10.59
CA GLN A 46 -2.14 6.73 -11.02
C GLN A 46 -0.82 7.26 -10.46
N GLU A 47 -0.77 8.51 -10.02
CA GLU A 47 0.44 9.12 -9.48
C GLU A 47 0.95 8.44 -8.21
N VAL A 48 0.04 7.85 -7.42
CA VAL A 48 0.39 7.20 -6.16
C VAL A 48 0.12 5.70 -6.19
N ASP A 49 -0.22 5.14 -7.37
CA ASP A 49 -0.48 3.71 -7.54
C ASP A 49 0.83 3.01 -7.86
N CYS A 50 1.34 2.25 -6.90
CA CYS A 50 2.61 1.53 -7.05
C CYS A 50 2.45 0.09 -7.53
N PHE A 51 1.25 -0.33 -7.93
CA PHE A 51 1.00 -1.74 -8.30
C PHE A 51 1.98 -2.25 -9.34
N HIS A 52 2.21 -1.48 -10.40
CA HIS A 52 3.13 -1.84 -11.47
C HIS A 52 4.48 -1.12 -11.39
N ARG A 53 4.70 -0.28 -10.38
CA ARG A 53 5.88 0.57 -10.29
C ARG A 53 6.38 0.66 -8.85
N ASP A 54 7.36 -0.18 -8.52
CA ASP A 54 7.94 -0.17 -7.18
C ASP A 54 8.54 1.18 -6.80
N VAL A 55 8.97 1.97 -7.78
CA VAL A 55 9.55 3.30 -7.53
C VAL A 55 8.53 4.23 -6.87
N LEU A 56 7.23 3.97 -7.01
CA LEU A 56 6.19 4.78 -6.39
C LEU A 56 5.84 4.36 -4.96
N ILE A 57 6.44 3.27 -4.45
CA ILE A 57 6.16 2.80 -3.09
C ILE A 57 6.32 3.90 -2.04
N PRO A 58 7.42 4.69 -2.04
CA PRO A 58 7.55 5.77 -1.05
C PRO A 58 6.42 6.79 -1.14
N LYS A 59 5.98 7.15 -2.36
CA LYS A 59 4.87 8.08 -2.54
C LYS A 59 3.57 7.50 -2.05
N THR A 60 3.32 6.22 -2.33
CA THR A 60 2.12 5.53 -1.87
C THR A 60 2.07 5.51 -0.35
N LEU A 61 3.17 5.14 0.30
CA LEU A 61 3.23 5.09 1.76
C LEU A 61 3.06 6.48 2.38
N GLN A 62 3.66 7.51 1.78
CA GLN A 62 3.51 8.87 2.26
C GLN A 62 2.06 9.34 2.16
N HIS A 63 1.40 9.03 1.04
CA HIS A 63 -0.01 9.33 0.86
C HIS A 63 -0.87 8.63 1.92
N LEU A 64 -0.64 7.33 2.13
CA LEU A 64 -1.39 6.56 3.11
C LEU A 64 -1.20 7.11 4.52
N GLU A 65 0.02 7.51 4.87
CA GLU A 65 0.27 8.09 6.18
C GLU A 65 -0.55 9.36 6.37
N SER A 66 -0.64 10.20 5.34
CA SER A 66 -1.38 11.46 5.42
C SER A 66 -2.89 11.25 5.56
N VAL A 67 -3.45 10.23 4.92
CA VAL A 67 -4.89 9.99 4.97
C VAL A 67 -5.29 9.07 6.10
N TRP A 68 -4.36 8.29 6.67
CA TRP A 68 -4.67 7.35 7.73
C TRP A 68 -5.14 8.04 9.00
N GLY A 69 -4.57 9.20 9.31
CA GLY A 69 -5.02 9.98 10.44
C GLY A 69 -6.46 10.45 10.31
N LYS A 70 -6.96 10.61 9.08
CA LYS A 70 -8.34 11.00 8.83
C LYS A 70 -9.28 9.81 8.96
N LYS A 71 -8.78 8.59 8.72
CA LYS A 71 -9.55 7.37 8.86
C LYS A 71 -9.86 7.10 10.35
N GLU A 72 -8.87 7.31 11.19
CA GLU A 72 -8.99 7.07 12.62
C GLU A 72 -9.62 8.27 13.33
#